data_9e90cfb0861123911f1a89e736f7a63e
#
_entry.id   9e90cfb0861123911f1a89e736f7a63e
#
_cell.length_a   1.000
_cell.length_b   1.000
_cell.length_c   1.000
_cell.angle_alpha   90.00
_cell.angle_beta   90.00
_cell.angle_gamma   90.00
#
_symmetry.space_group_name_H-M   'P 1'
#
loop_
_entity.id
_entity.type
_entity.pdbx_description
1 polymer ?
#
loop_
_entity_poly.entity_id
_entity_poly.type
_entity_poly.pdbx_seq_one_letter_code
_entity_poly.pdbx_strand_id
1 'polypeptide(L)'
;QGRQKVEDGLGDLNKPLSNQNLVTWKDTPVYNAPSAGSAPFGVLADNLRYPILHKLKDRLNQTWYQVRIGDRLAYINALDAQPDNGLPVLTYHHILRDEENTRFRHTSTTTSVRAFNNQMAWLRDRGYATLSMVQLEGYVKNKINLPARAVVITFDDGLKSVSRYAYPVLKQYGMKATAFIVTSRIKRHPQKWNPKSLQFMSVSELNEIRDVF
;
A
#
# COMPACT_ATOMS: atom_id res chain seq x y z
N GLN A 1 -30.20 32.66 10.19
CA GLN A 1 -29.91 31.57 11.16
C GLN A 1 -29.27 30.32 10.51
N GLY A 2 -29.32 30.15 9.19
CA GLY A 2 -28.75 28.98 8.47
C GLY A 2 -27.28 29.11 8.09
N ARG A 3 -26.71 30.32 7.98
CA ARG A 3 -25.30 30.55 7.61
C ARG A 3 -24.34 30.35 8.77
N GLN A 4 -24.72 30.69 9.99
CA GLN A 4 -23.84 30.62 11.17
C GLN A 4 -23.51 29.16 11.57
N LYS A 5 -24.43 28.21 11.35
CA LYS A 5 -24.16 26.79 11.63
C LYS A 5 -23.20 26.11 10.67
N VAL A 6 -22.95 26.69 9.50
CA VAL A 6 -21.98 26.16 8.52
C VAL A 6 -20.57 26.67 8.83
N GLU A 7 -20.43 27.87 9.40
CA GLU A 7 -19.13 28.45 9.76
C GLU A 7 -18.56 27.85 11.07
N ASP A 8 -19.40 27.53 12.04
CA ASP A 8 -18.98 26.90 13.30
C ASP A 8 -18.57 25.42 13.15
N GLY A 9 -18.85 24.78 12.02
CA GLY A 9 -18.45 23.41 11.68
C GLY A 9 -17.17 23.31 10.85
N LEU A 10 -16.63 24.43 10.42
CA LEU A 10 -15.35 24.52 9.69
C LEU A 10 -14.18 24.57 10.68
N GLY A 11 -14.02 23.54 11.49
CA GLY A 11 -12.76 23.29 12.18
C GLY A 11 -11.62 23.35 11.17
N ASP A 12 -10.41 23.66 11.62
CA ASP A 12 -9.21 23.86 10.80
C ASP A 12 -9.24 23.11 9.45
N LEU A 13 -9.54 23.83 8.38
CA LEU A 13 -9.71 23.33 7.01
C LEU A 13 -8.47 22.57 6.47
N ASN A 14 -7.36 22.63 7.21
CA ASN A 14 -6.10 21.95 6.89
C ASN A 14 -5.95 20.62 7.62
N LYS A 15 -6.85 20.28 8.54
CA LYS A 15 -6.77 19.04 9.29
C LYS A 15 -7.80 18.05 8.74
N PRO A 16 -7.36 16.98 8.05
CA PRO A 16 -8.29 15.94 7.59
C PRO A 16 -9.00 15.33 8.80
N LEU A 17 -10.30 15.03 8.65
CA LEU A 17 -11.04 14.26 9.63
C LEU A 17 -10.31 12.93 9.84
N SER A 18 -9.67 12.81 11.02
CA SER A 18 -9.10 11.57 11.56
C SER A 18 -8.78 10.48 10.53
N ASN A 19 -7.67 10.63 9.79
CA ASN A 19 -7.07 9.57 8.96
C ASN A 19 -8.01 8.85 7.97
N GLN A 20 -9.15 9.43 7.58
CA GLN A 20 -10.04 8.86 6.58
C GLN A 20 -9.67 9.39 5.20
N ASN A 21 -9.38 8.46 4.29
CA ASN A 21 -9.17 8.76 2.89
C ASN A 21 -10.31 8.18 2.06
N LEU A 22 -10.51 8.73 0.87
CA LEU A 22 -11.24 8.07 -0.21
C LEU A 22 -10.25 7.57 -1.27
N VAL A 23 -10.68 6.58 -2.03
CA VAL A 23 -9.94 6.06 -3.19
C VAL A 23 -10.83 6.10 -4.43
N THR A 24 -10.22 6.41 -5.58
CA THR A 24 -10.85 6.36 -6.90
C THR A 24 -10.43 5.09 -7.62
N TRP A 25 -11.40 4.24 -8.02
CA TRP A 25 -11.16 3.03 -8.80
C TRP A 25 -11.54 3.17 -10.27
N LYS A 26 -12.09 4.32 -10.63
CA LYS A 26 -12.51 4.75 -11.97
C LYS A 26 -12.35 6.27 -12.06
N ASP A 27 -12.44 6.80 -13.26
CA ASP A 27 -12.57 8.23 -13.48
C ASP A 27 -13.77 8.77 -12.70
N THR A 28 -13.53 9.76 -11.85
CA THR A 28 -14.45 10.20 -10.81
C THR A 28 -14.79 11.68 -10.99
N PRO A 29 -16.06 12.05 -11.26
CA PRO A 29 -16.44 13.45 -11.41
C PRO A 29 -16.31 14.22 -10.11
N VAL A 30 -15.91 15.48 -10.20
CA VAL A 30 -15.76 16.41 -9.07
C VAL A 30 -16.62 17.64 -9.26
N TYR A 31 -17.20 18.12 -8.16
CA TYR A 31 -18.23 19.15 -8.14
C TYR A 31 -17.85 20.33 -7.25
N ASN A 32 -18.43 21.51 -7.52
CA ASN A 32 -18.26 22.71 -6.69
C ASN A 32 -19.11 22.71 -5.44
N ALA A 33 -20.15 21.88 -5.39
CA ALA A 33 -21.10 21.78 -4.30
C ALA A 33 -21.56 20.32 -4.14
N PRO A 34 -21.99 19.90 -2.94
CA PRO A 34 -22.55 18.58 -2.70
C PRO A 34 -23.99 18.51 -3.22
N SER A 35 -24.17 18.45 -4.53
CA SER A 35 -25.48 18.43 -5.18
C SER A 35 -25.44 17.65 -6.49
N ALA A 36 -26.32 16.64 -6.59
CA ALA A 36 -26.46 15.81 -7.79
C ALA A 36 -27.02 16.60 -9.01
N GLY A 37 -27.60 17.78 -8.79
CA GLY A 37 -28.12 18.66 -9.87
C GLY A 37 -27.09 19.59 -10.47
N SER A 38 -25.83 19.62 -9.96
CA SER A 38 -24.76 20.44 -10.50
C SER A 38 -23.98 19.70 -11.57
N ALA A 39 -23.44 20.42 -12.56
CA ALA A 39 -22.48 19.86 -13.49
C ALA A 39 -21.11 19.70 -12.81
N PRO A 40 -20.36 18.61 -13.08
CA PRO A 40 -19.00 18.47 -12.62
C PRO A 40 -18.10 19.53 -13.25
N PHE A 41 -17.13 20.04 -12.51
CA PHE A 41 -16.15 20.97 -13.07
C PHE A 41 -14.88 20.28 -13.56
N GLY A 42 -14.71 18.98 -13.27
CA GLY A 42 -13.59 18.20 -13.66
C GLY A 42 -13.78 16.73 -13.33
N VAL A 43 -12.74 15.95 -13.63
CA VAL A 43 -12.70 14.51 -13.36
C VAL A 43 -11.35 14.18 -12.74
N LEU A 44 -11.36 13.42 -11.64
CA LEU A 44 -10.18 12.79 -11.09
C LEU A 44 -9.96 11.45 -11.82
N ALA A 45 -8.72 11.17 -12.19
CA ALA A 45 -8.34 9.88 -12.73
C ALA A 45 -8.59 8.74 -11.71
N ASP A 46 -8.57 7.52 -12.19
CA ASP A 46 -8.55 6.34 -11.34
C ASP A 46 -7.23 6.25 -10.53
N ASN A 47 -7.20 5.34 -9.59
CA ASN A 47 -6.01 5.03 -8.78
C ASN A 47 -5.48 6.21 -7.94
N LEU A 48 -6.34 7.11 -7.52
CA LEU A 48 -5.98 8.22 -6.63
C LEU A 48 -6.48 7.98 -5.21
N ARG A 49 -5.81 8.62 -4.26
CA ARG A 49 -6.15 8.63 -2.84
C ARG A 49 -6.20 10.06 -2.35
N TYR A 50 -7.31 10.44 -1.70
CA TYR A 50 -7.49 11.78 -1.16
C TYR A 50 -7.96 11.75 0.29
N PRO A 51 -7.39 12.60 1.17
CA PRO A 51 -7.94 12.82 2.50
C PRO A 51 -9.36 13.36 2.42
N ILE A 52 -10.28 12.79 3.19
CA ILE A 52 -11.63 13.30 3.36
C ILE A 52 -11.59 14.42 4.39
N LEU A 53 -11.96 15.64 4.00
CA LEU A 53 -12.07 16.77 4.93
C LEU A 53 -13.38 16.70 5.70
N HIS A 54 -14.50 16.51 4.98
CA HIS A 54 -15.83 16.39 5.57
C HIS A 54 -16.68 15.36 4.85
N LYS A 55 -17.58 14.74 5.60
CA LYS A 55 -18.71 13.95 5.11
C LYS A 55 -19.98 14.80 5.21
N LEU A 56 -20.68 14.97 4.11
CA LEU A 56 -21.88 15.82 4.00
C LEU A 56 -23.03 15.03 3.44
N LYS A 57 -24.24 15.48 3.72
CA LYS A 57 -25.47 14.99 3.09
C LYS A 57 -26.08 16.12 2.26
N ASP A 58 -26.51 15.82 1.04
CA ASP A 58 -27.29 16.73 0.24
C ASP A 58 -28.79 16.70 0.63
N ARG A 59 -29.60 17.49 -0.08
CA ARG A 59 -31.06 17.56 0.16
C ARG A 59 -31.79 16.25 -0.13
N LEU A 60 -31.20 15.37 -0.93
CA LEU A 60 -31.70 14.03 -1.25
C LEU A 60 -31.15 12.95 -0.32
N ASN A 61 -30.49 13.35 0.79
CA ASN A 61 -29.83 12.47 1.75
C ASN A 61 -28.67 11.63 1.14
N GLN A 62 -28.14 12.02 -0.02
CA GLN A 62 -26.96 11.39 -0.60
C GLN A 62 -25.70 11.83 0.12
N THR A 63 -24.76 10.91 0.31
CA THR A 63 -23.48 11.20 0.97
C THR A 63 -22.48 11.76 -0.04
N TRP A 64 -21.78 12.82 0.38
CA TRP A 64 -20.74 13.48 -0.36
C TRP A 64 -19.47 13.57 0.49
N TYR A 65 -18.33 13.44 -0.16
CA TYR A 65 -17.02 13.67 0.44
C TYR A 65 -16.49 15.02 -0.03
N GLN A 66 -16.09 15.85 0.93
CA GLN A 66 -15.33 17.06 0.63
C GLN A 66 -13.84 16.71 0.65
N VAL A 67 -13.13 17.12 -0.38
CA VAL A 67 -11.68 16.95 -0.54
C VAL A 67 -11.06 18.28 -0.98
N ARG A 68 -9.74 18.38 -0.87
CA ARG A 68 -8.97 19.51 -1.39
C ARG A 68 -8.18 19.07 -2.64
N ILE A 69 -8.36 19.80 -3.72
CA ILE A 69 -7.64 19.59 -4.99
C ILE A 69 -6.86 20.88 -5.27
N GLY A 70 -5.55 20.86 -5.04
CA GLY A 70 -4.75 22.08 -4.99
C GLY A 70 -5.29 23.01 -3.90
N ASP A 71 -5.58 24.26 -4.26
CA ASP A 71 -6.14 25.28 -3.35
C ASP A 71 -7.67 25.30 -3.33
N ARG A 72 -8.32 24.36 -4.01
CA ARG A 72 -9.76 24.33 -4.20
C ARG A 72 -10.43 23.23 -3.38
N LEU A 73 -11.55 23.56 -2.73
CA LEU A 73 -12.45 22.57 -2.17
C LEU A 73 -13.30 21.98 -3.30
N ALA A 74 -13.45 20.66 -3.29
CA ALA A 74 -14.22 19.89 -4.24
C ALA A 74 -15.08 18.85 -3.53
N TYR A 75 -16.14 18.41 -4.20
CA TYR A 75 -17.09 17.43 -3.66
C TYR A 75 -17.16 16.23 -4.59
N ILE A 76 -17.17 15.03 -4.01
CA ILE A 76 -17.28 13.76 -4.71
C ILE A 76 -18.47 13.01 -4.14
N ASN A 77 -19.36 12.51 -5.02
CA ASN A 77 -20.45 11.66 -4.57
C ASN A 77 -19.91 10.33 -4.04
N ALA A 78 -20.41 9.87 -2.91
CA ALA A 78 -19.99 8.61 -2.30
C ALA A 78 -20.31 7.36 -3.15
N LEU A 79 -21.14 7.49 -4.19
CA LEU A 79 -21.37 6.44 -5.17
C LEU A 79 -20.24 6.30 -6.21
N ASP A 80 -19.41 7.34 -6.36
CA ASP A 80 -18.34 7.39 -7.36
C ASP A 80 -16.95 7.13 -6.76
N ALA A 81 -16.80 7.24 -5.45
CA ALA A 81 -15.56 6.93 -4.75
C ALA A 81 -15.83 6.12 -3.49
N GLN A 82 -14.87 5.32 -3.05
CA GLN A 82 -15.01 4.47 -1.88
C GLN A 82 -14.13 4.98 -0.74
N PRO A 83 -14.55 4.81 0.52
CA PRO A 83 -13.65 4.97 1.65
C PRO A 83 -12.44 4.05 1.50
N ASP A 84 -11.28 4.57 1.84
CA ASP A 84 -10.05 3.77 1.90
C ASP A 84 -10.09 2.81 3.10
N ASN A 85 -9.96 1.52 2.84
CA ASN A 85 -9.94 0.49 3.88
C ASN A 85 -8.55 0.28 4.49
N GLY A 86 -7.59 1.11 4.14
CA GLY A 86 -6.21 1.04 4.60
C GLY A 86 -5.23 0.51 3.56
N LEU A 87 -3.97 0.46 3.97
CA LEU A 87 -2.86 0.02 3.13
C LEU A 87 -2.56 -1.46 3.44
N PRO A 88 -2.68 -2.37 2.46
CA PRO A 88 -2.36 -3.77 2.68
C PRO A 88 -0.86 -3.96 2.92
N VAL A 89 -0.54 -4.83 3.87
CA VAL A 89 0.83 -5.29 4.16
C VAL A 89 0.86 -6.80 3.95
N LEU A 90 1.69 -7.25 3.02
CA LEU A 90 1.92 -8.67 2.75
C LEU A 90 3.20 -9.12 3.43
N THR A 91 3.10 -10.03 4.38
CA THR A 91 4.24 -10.53 5.14
C THR A 91 4.60 -11.95 4.71
N TYR A 92 5.85 -12.15 4.34
CA TYR A 92 6.46 -13.41 3.95
C TYR A 92 7.60 -13.78 4.92
N HIS A 93 7.95 -15.04 4.93
CA HIS A 93 9.10 -15.54 5.70
C HIS A 93 9.98 -16.42 4.81
N HIS A 94 9.67 -17.71 4.73
CA HIS A 94 10.44 -18.68 3.98
C HIS A 94 9.90 -18.89 2.57
N ILE A 95 10.76 -18.79 1.57
CA ILE A 95 10.40 -19.02 0.16
C ILE A 95 11.16 -20.25 -0.34
N LEU A 96 10.45 -21.29 -0.79
CA LEU A 96 11.06 -22.52 -1.26
C LEU A 96 10.44 -22.99 -2.58
N ARG A 97 11.21 -23.71 -3.39
CA ARG A 97 10.65 -24.47 -4.52
C ARG A 97 9.87 -25.67 -4.00
N ASP A 98 8.80 -26.02 -4.70
CA ASP A 98 7.94 -27.15 -4.31
C ASP A 98 8.73 -28.46 -4.22
N GLU A 99 9.66 -28.70 -5.17
CA GLU A 99 10.49 -29.89 -5.24
C GLU A 99 11.56 -29.98 -4.15
N GLU A 100 12.05 -28.84 -3.61
CA GLU A 100 13.03 -28.79 -2.52
C GLU A 100 12.37 -28.87 -1.15
N ASN A 101 11.09 -28.47 -1.05
CA ASN A 101 10.39 -28.36 0.22
C ASN A 101 9.93 -29.71 0.74
N THR A 102 10.84 -30.46 1.34
CA THR A 102 10.52 -31.74 1.98
C THR A 102 10.21 -31.62 3.46
N ARG A 103 10.70 -30.55 4.13
CA ARG A 103 10.60 -30.38 5.58
C ARG A 103 9.54 -29.38 6.03
N PHE A 104 9.28 -28.35 5.23
CA PHE A 104 8.46 -27.21 5.62
C PHE A 104 7.09 -27.18 4.92
N ARG A 105 6.64 -28.30 4.35
CA ARG A 105 5.37 -28.39 3.57
C ARG A 105 4.13 -28.00 4.35
N HIS A 106 4.14 -28.22 5.67
CA HIS A 106 3.01 -27.91 6.55
C HIS A 106 3.25 -26.69 7.43
N THR A 107 4.28 -25.90 7.12
CA THR A 107 4.60 -24.68 7.86
C THR A 107 3.89 -23.50 7.20
N SER A 108 2.98 -22.85 7.91
CA SER A 108 2.16 -21.73 7.42
C SER A 108 2.99 -20.52 6.96
N THR A 109 4.21 -20.38 7.47
CA THR A 109 5.14 -19.30 7.11
C THR A 109 6.04 -19.64 5.90
N THR A 110 5.80 -20.77 5.21
CA THR A 110 6.53 -21.14 3.99
C THR A 110 5.65 -20.98 2.76
N THR A 111 6.09 -20.14 1.83
CA THR A 111 5.43 -19.89 0.55
C THR A 111 6.25 -20.51 -0.58
N SER A 112 5.60 -21.15 -1.55
CA SER A 112 6.33 -21.68 -2.70
C SER A 112 6.79 -20.55 -3.63
N VAL A 113 7.95 -20.75 -4.29
CA VAL A 113 8.47 -19.81 -5.31
C VAL A 113 7.42 -19.54 -6.38
N ARG A 114 6.69 -20.57 -6.82
CA ARG A 114 5.63 -20.46 -7.81
C ARG A 114 4.47 -19.58 -7.30
N ALA A 115 4.00 -19.81 -6.07
CA ALA A 115 2.92 -19.01 -5.48
C ALA A 115 3.36 -17.54 -5.31
N PHE A 116 4.58 -17.32 -4.78
CA PHE A 116 5.15 -15.98 -4.63
C PHE A 116 5.23 -15.25 -5.98
N ASN A 117 5.80 -15.89 -7.02
CA ASN A 117 5.89 -15.30 -8.34
C ASN A 117 4.51 -14.94 -8.92
N ASN A 118 3.51 -15.82 -8.77
CA ASN A 118 2.15 -15.55 -9.23
C ASN A 118 1.51 -14.37 -8.49
N GLN A 119 1.75 -14.23 -7.19
CA GLN A 119 1.26 -13.11 -6.40
C GLN A 119 1.91 -11.79 -6.83
N MET A 120 3.21 -11.78 -7.06
CA MET A 120 3.93 -10.59 -7.55
C MET A 120 3.49 -10.22 -8.98
N ALA A 121 3.32 -11.20 -9.87
CA ALA A 121 2.77 -10.98 -11.20
C ALA A 121 1.36 -10.38 -11.14
N TRP A 122 0.51 -10.88 -10.25
CA TRP A 122 -0.84 -10.36 -10.04
C TRP A 122 -0.85 -8.89 -9.60
N LEU A 123 0.04 -8.51 -8.66
CA LEU A 123 0.21 -7.13 -8.22
C LEU A 123 0.67 -6.22 -9.38
N ARG A 124 1.69 -6.66 -10.13
CA ARG A 124 2.21 -5.94 -11.30
C ARG A 124 1.11 -5.70 -12.34
N ASP A 125 0.39 -6.76 -12.72
CA ASP A 125 -0.60 -6.72 -13.80
C ASP A 125 -1.79 -5.81 -13.45
N ARG A 126 -2.01 -5.57 -12.16
CA ARG A 126 -3.04 -4.64 -11.66
C ARG A 126 -2.52 -3.26 -11.29
N GLY A 127 -1.26 -2.97 -11.60
CA GLY A 127 -0.66 -1.66 -11.40
C GLY A 127 -0.47 -1.27 -9.93
N TYR A 128 -0.24 -2.26 -9.05
CA TYR A 128 0.08 -1.96 -7.66
C TYR A 128 1.49 -1.38 -7.52
N ALA A 129 1.60 -0.25 -6.82
CA ALA A 129 2.86 0.33 -6.39
C ALA A 129 3.30 -0.34 -5.08
N THR A 130 4.49 -0.92 -5.08
CA THR A 130 5.11 -1.45 -3.86
C THR A 130 5.90 -0.36 -3.16
N LEU A 131 5.74 -0.23 -1.84
CA LEU A 131 6.25 0.88 -1.07
C LEU A 131 7.52 0.51 -0.30
N SER A 132 8.45 1.46 -0.23
CA SER A 132 9.53 1.44 0.77
C SER A 132 9.03 1.91 2.14
N MET A 133 9.76 1.60 3.21
CA MET A 133 9.45 2.12 4.55
C MET A 133 9.52 3.64 4.63
N VAL A 134 10.39 4.28 3.86
CA VAL A 134 10.48 5.75 3.78
C VAL A 134 9.19 6.35 3.20
N GLN A 135 8.63 5.73 2.16
CA GLN A 135 7.36 6.16 1.58
C GLN A 135 6.21 5.92 2.55
N LEU A 136 6.17 4.77 3.22
CA LEU A 136 5.17 4.49 4.25
C LEU A 136 5.25 5.50 5.40
N GLU A 137 6.44 5.79 5.91
CA GLU A 137 6.65 6.82 6.94
C GLU A 137 6.19 8.20 6.47
N GLY A 138 6.55 8.59 5.26
CA GLY A 138 6.11 9.85 4.65
C GLY A 138 4.59 9.97 4.58
N TYR A 139 3.91 8.88 4.21
CA TYR A 139 2.46 8.82 4.18
C TYR A 139 1.83 8.91 5.59
N VAL A 140 2.31 8.12 6.54
CA VAL A 140 1.81 8.16 7.93
C VAL A 140 2.01 9.53 8.58
N LYS A 141 3.08 10.23 8.23
CA LYS A 141 3.37 11.59 8.67
C LYS A 141 2.67 12.68 7.85
N ASN A 142 1.77 12.34 6.94
CA ASN A 142 1.06 13.26 6.03
C ASN A 142 1.99 14.16 5.19
N LYS A 143 3.19 13.68 4.86
CA LYS A 143 4.16 14.41 4.02
C LYS A 143 4.02 14.07 2.53
N ILE A 144 3.54 12.90 2.20
CA ILE A 144 3.28 12.44 0.83
C ILE A 144 1.93 11.75 0.76
N ASN A 145 1.35 11.71 -0.43
CA ASN A 145 0.17 10.90 -0.73
C ASN A 145 0.58 9.61 -1.46
N LEU A 146 -0.28 8.60 -1.42
CA LEU A 146 -0.07 7.32 -2.08
C LEU A 146 -1.19 7.05 -3.10
N PRO A 147 -0.92 6.31 -4.18
CA PRO A 147 -1.97 5.85 -5.07
C PRO A 147 -2.94 4.90 -4.33
N ALA A 148 -4.14 4.71 -4.86
CA ALA A 148 -5.11 3.77 -4.30
C ALA A 148 -4.56 2.33 -4.31
N ARG A 149 -3.93 1.93 -5.43
CA ARG A 149 -3.24 0.65 -5.56
C ARG A 149 -1.81 0.76 -5.03
N ALA A 150 -1.67 0.72 -3.72
CA ALA A 150 -0.39 0.68 -3.02
C ALA A 150 -0.36 -0.51 -2.05
N VAL A 151 0.81 -1.12 -1.88
CA VAL A 151 1.01 -2.28 -1.01
C VAL A 151 2.40 -2.26 -0.41
N VAL A 152 2.53 -2.70 0.83
CA VAL A 152 3.82 -2.94 1.49
C VAL A 152 4.10 -4.44 1.43
N ILE A 153 5.31 -4.81 1.03
CA ILE A 153 5.78 -6.20 1.05
C ILE A 153 6.89 -6.31 2.10
N THR A 154 6.71 -7.22 3.05
CA THR A 154 7.68 -7.45 4.12
C THR A 154 8.14 -8.90 4.16
N PHE A 155 9.37 -9.10 4.59
CA PHE A 155 9.96 -10.40 4.85
C PHE A 155 10.54 -10.40 6.26
N ASP A 156 10.13 -11.36 7.07
CA ASP A 156 10.62 -11.50 8.43
C ASP A 156 11.81 -12.48 8.51
N ASP A 157 12.51 -12.44 9.63
CA ASP A 157 13.60 -13.30 10.05
C ASP A 157 14.95 -13.13 9.32
N GLY A 158 15.01 -12.53 8.14
CA GLY A 158 16.25 -12.42 7.36
C GLY A 158 16.74 -13.76 6.79
N LEU A 159 15.81 -14.60 6.32
CA LEU A 159 16.13 -15.93 5.80
C LEU A 159 16.85 -15.86 4.44
N LYS A 160 17.83 -16.74 4.26
CA LYS A 160 18.62 -16.87 3.02
C LYS A 160 17.77 -17.17 1.78
N SER A 161 16.63 -17.83 1.94
CA SER A 161 15.70 -18.11 0.85
C SER A 161 15.14 -16.84 0.22
N VAL A 162 15.08 -15.72 0.96
CA VAL A 162 14.62 -14.42 0.46
C VAL A 162 15.58 -13.87 -0.58
N SER A 163 16.89 -13.84 -0.30
CA SER A 163 17.90 -13.43 -1.27
C SER A 163 17.94 -14.38 -2.48
N ARG A 164 17.72 -15.67 -2.26
CA ARG A 164 17.81 -16.69 -3.30
C ARG A 164 16.62 -16.70 -4.26
N TYR A 165 15.41 -16.53 -3.76
CA TYR A 165 14.17 -16.76 -4.54
C TYR A 165 13.27 -15.54 -4.63
N ALA A 166 13.11 -14.76 -3.56
CA ALA A 166 12.23 -13.59 -3.59
C ALA A 166 12.89 -12.40 -4.30
N TYR A 167 14.14 -12.11 -3.99
CA TYR A 167 14.88 -10.98 -4.56
C TYR A 167 14.90 -10.97 -6.10
N PRO A 168 15.24 -12.09 -6.81
CA PRO A 168 15.24 -12.07 -8.27
C PRO A 168 13.85 -11.74 -8.87
N VAL A 169 12.77 -12.23 -8.27
CA VAL A 169 11.40 -11.97 -8.71
C VAL A 169 11.03 -10.50 -8.50
N LEU A 170 11.30 -9.96 -7.31
CA LEU A 170 11.04 -8.56 -7.00
C LEU A 170 11.82 -7.62 -7.91
N LYS A 171 13.10 -7.91 -8.13
CA LYS A 171 13.96 -7.15 -9.03
C LYS A 171 13.48 -7.18 -10.47
N GLN A 172 13.09 -8.35 -10.98
CA GLN A 172 12.52 -8.52 -12.32
C GLN A 172 11.28 -7.64 -12.53
N TYR A 173 10.44 -7.49 -11.52
CA TYR A 173 9.20 -6.70 -11.60
C TYR A 173 9.37 -5.25 -11.14
N GLY A 174 10.58 -4.82 -10.79
CA GLY A 174 10.85 -3.46 -10.30
C GLY A 174 10.17 -3.14 -8.98
N MET A 175 9.88 -4.15 -8.17
CA MET A 175 9.18 -4.03 -6.90
C MET A 175 10.12 -3.72 -5.75
N LYS A 176 9.60 -3.01 -4.72
CA LYS A 176 10.28 -2.77 -3.45
C LYS A 176 9.70 -3.65 -2.36
N ALA A 177 10.54 -4.03 -1.41
CA ALA A 177 10.15 -4.76 -0.22
C ALA A 177 10.98 -4.30 0.99
N THR A 178 10.64 -4.80 2.16
CA THR A 178 11.40 -4.56 3.39
C THR A 178 11.70 -5.88 4.07
N ALA A 179 12.95 -6.08 4.50
CA ALA A 179 13.33 -7.25 5.27
C ALA A 179 13.58 -6.86 6.74
N PHE A 180 12.85 -7.50 7.66
CA PHE A 180 13.10 -7.40 9.09
C PHE A 180 14.08 -8.50 9.51
N ILE A 181 15.25 -8.08 9.98
CA ILE A 181 16.37 -8.97 10.20
C ILE A 181 16.54 -9.28 11.69
N VAL A 182 16.64 -10.56 12.03
CA VAL A 182 17.07 -10.99 13.35
C VAL A 182 18.60 -10.84 13.44
N THR A 183 19.07 -9.74 14.02
CA THR A 183 20.49 -9.33 13.97
C THR A 183 21.44 -10.38 14.55
N SER A 184 21.03 -11.10 15.60
CA SER A 184 21.83 -12.20 16.21
C SER A 184 21.99 -13.43 15.28
N ARG A 185 21.21 -13.49 14.20
CA ARG A 185 21.23 -14.60 13.24
C ARG A 185 22.04 -14.30 11.97
N ILE A 186 22.45 -13.06 11.75
CA ILE A 186 23.27 -12.65 10.59
C ILE A 186 24.55 -13.49 10.56
N LYS A 187 24.90 -14.03 9.38
CA LYS A 187 26.10 -14.82 9.18
C LYS A 187 27.26 -13.95 8.68
N ARG A 188 28.48 -14.24 9.14
CA ARG A 188 29.69 -13.57 8.64
C ARG A 188 29.97 -13.91 7.17
N HIS A 189 29.73 -15.17 6.79
CA HIS A 189 29.97 -15.69 5.44
C HIS A 189 28.74 -16.42 4.91
N PRO A 190 28.52 -16.41 3.57
CA PRO A 190 27.45 -17.15 2.95
C PRO A 190 27.60 -18.66 3.23
N GLN A 191 26.47 -19.28 3.61
CA GLN A 191 26.44 -20.73 3.81
C GLN A 191 26.05 -21.43 2.51
N LYS A 192 26.52 -22.65 2.30
CA LYS A 192 26.02 -23.50 1.20
C LYS A 192 24.52 -23.72 1.37
N TRP A 193 23.77 -23.54 0.28
CA TRP A 193 22.33 -23.68 0.32
C TRP A 193 21.88 -25.08 0.78
N ASN A 194 20.96 -25.12 1.73
CA ASN A 194 20.31 -26.33 2.21
C ASN A 194 18.82 -26.08 2.49
N PRO A 195 17.90 -26.53 1.60
CA PRO A 195 16.48 -26.31 1.75
C PRO A 195 15.84 -27.04 2.93
N LYS A 196 16.57 -27.96 3.57
CA LYS A 196 16.09 -28.71 4.73
C LYS A 196 16.38 -28.02 6.07
N SER A 197 16.98 -26.83 6.06
CA SER A 197 17.27 -26.06 7.27
C SER A 197 16.94 -24.60 7.10
N LEU A 198 16.52 -23.93 8.19
CA LEU A 198 16.39 -22.48 8.22
C LEU A 198 17.79 -21.86 8.21
N GLN A 199 18.15 -21.24 7.10
CA GLN A 199 19.41 -20.54 6.92
C GLN A 199 19.14 -19.02 6.86
N PHE A 200 20.03 -18.25 7.45
CA PHE A 200 19.95 -16.80 7.51
C PHE A 200 20.98 -16.17 6.57
N MET A 201 20.65 -14.99 6.06
CA MET A 201 21.54 -14.24 5.18
C MET A 201 22.83 -13.83 5.91
N SER A 202 23.92 -13.79 5.15
CA SER A 202 25.16 -13.17 5.55
C SER A 202 25.17 -11.67 5.25
N VAL A 203 26.16 -10.95 5.80
CA VAL A 203 26.36 -9.52 5.53
C VAL A 203 26.49 -9.24 4.02
N SER A 204 27.23 -10.08 3.28
CA SER A 204 27.37 -9.91 1.83
C SER A 204 26.05 -10.11 1.10
N GLU A 205 25.26 -11.14 1.46
CA GLU A 205 23.95 -11.39 0.85
C GLU A 205 22.95 -10.27 1.16
N LEU A 206 22.99 -9.67 2.35
CA LEU A 206 22.20 -8.49 2.68
C LEU A 206 22.59 -7.28 1.83
N ASN A 207 23.90 -7.08 1.58
CA ASN A 207 24.36 -5.99 0.72
C ASN A 207 23.96 -6.18 -0.75
N GLU A 208 23.91 -7.41 -1.25
CA GLU A 208 23.52 -7.72 -2.63
C GLU A 208 22.04 -7.39 -2.94
N ILE A 209 21.16 -7.43 -1.95
CA ILE A 209 19.72 -7.22 -2.15
C ILE A 209 19.24 -5.80 -1.88
N ARG A 210 20.12 -4.87 -1.49
CA ARG A 210 19.79 -3.49 -1.06
C ARG A 210 19.08 -2.63 -2.09
N ASP A 211 19.15 -2.96 -3.35
CA ASP A 211 18.48 -2.24 -4.43
C ASP A 211 16.95 -2.51 -4.48
N VAL A 212 16.51 -3.56 -3.79
CA VAL A 212 15.10 -3.94 -3.67
C VAL A 212 14.57 -3.70 -2.25
N PHE A 213 15.41 -3.92 -1.22
CA PHE A 213 15.06 -3.92 0.20
C PHE A 213 15.55 -2.69 0.97
#